data_47767c6757f6a8ce554554f8eb087130
#
_entry.id   47767c6757f6a8ce554554f8eb087130
#
_cell.length_a   1.000
_cell.length_b   1.000
_cell.length_c   1.000
_cell.angle_alpha   90.00
_cell.angle_beta   90.00
_cell.angle_gamma   90.00
#
_symmetry.space_group_name_H-M   'P 1'
#
loop_
_entity.id
_entity.type
_entity.pdbx_description
1 polymer ?
#
loop_
_entity_poly.entity_id
_entity_poly.type
_entity_poly.pdbx_seq_one_letter_code
_entity_poly.pdbx_strand_id
1 'polypeptide(L)'
;MVGSHTGSGLLAEGDTKGWDFWKKNAADTAEVGCKWIVQAGYPSKDIKSLSDVKRLADQFNKCGEIAKANGLRFAFHNHVDEFHELEGKIPFDVMIENTDKGLVTFQIDTAQLVYGGFKCHDYVNRYPGRFANWHLKDANADGKGSTEMGAGIVDFKSLFAVAEKAGLEDYFIDCRK
;
A
#
# COMPACT_ATOMS: atom_id res chain seq x y z
N MET A 1 5.08 6.14 17.96
CA MET A 1 5.34 6.21 16.48
C MET A 1 4.17 5.51 15.80
N VAL A 2 3.64 6.04 14.66
CA VAL A 2 2.41 5.46 14.08
C VAL A 2 2.72 4.27 13.17
N GLY A 3 3.79 4.33 12.38
CA GLY A 3 4.15 3.26 11.45
C GLY A 3 5.59 3.29 10.99
N SER A 4 6.04 2.19 10.40
CA SER A 4 7.35 2.02 9.80
C SER A 4 7.20 1.48 8.37
N HIS A 5 7.93 2.07 7.43
CA HIS A 5 8.07 1.53 6.08
C HIS A 5 9.19 0.49 6.05
N THR A 6 8.91 -0.66 5.46
CA THR A 6 9.87 -1.72 5.17
C THR A 6 9.63 -2.24 3.76
N GLY A 7 10.46 -3.10 3.25
CA GLY A 7 10.24 -3.66 1.92
C GLY A 7 11.09 -4.91 1.67
N SER A 8 10.53 -5.80 0.88
CA SER A 8 11.23 -6.94 0.30
C SER A 8 10.80 -7.10 -1.15
N GLY A 9 11.59 -7.80 -1.95
CA GLY A 9 11.16 -8.30 -3.25
C GLY A 9 10.07 -9.39 -3.12
N LEU A 10 9.69 -9.96 -4.24
CA LEU A 10 8.87 -11.16 -4.26
C LEU A 10 9.72 -12.34 -3.76
N LEU A 11 9.33 -12.91 -2.63
CA LEU A 11 10.07 -14.00 -2.01
C LEU A 11 9.92 -15.29 -2.83
N ALA A 12 11.03 -15.99 -3.02
CA ALA A 12 11.02 -17.31 -3.63
C ALA A 12 10.39 -18.34 -2.69
N GLU A 13 9.91 -19.44 -3.25
CA GLU A 13 9.48 -20.59 -2.46
C GLU A 13 10.66 -21.11 -1.62
N GLY A 14 10.46 -21.30 -0.30
CA GLY A 14 11.51 -21.74 0.61
C GLY A 14 12.51 -20.65 1.04
N ASP A 15 12.29 -19.39 0.71
CA ASP A 15 13.15 -18.27 1.17
C ASP A 15 13.01 -18.01 2.66
N THR A 16 13.77 -18.78 3.45
CA THR A 16 13.79 -18.65 4.92
C THR A 16 14.36 -17.30 5.36
N LYS A 17 15.36 -16.75 4.65
CA LYS A 17 16.00 -15.47 5.00
C LYS A 17 15.05 -14.30 4.85
N GLY A 18 14.26 -14.27 3.77
CA GLY A 18 13.24 -13.25 3.56
C GLY A 18 12.17 -13.29 4.64
N TRP A 19 11.73 -14.48 5.06
CA TRP A 19 10.76 -14.61 6.14
C TRP A 19 11.34 -14.29 7.53
N ASP A 20 12.60 -14.61 7.80
CA ASP A 20 13.27 -14.21 9.03
C ASP A 20 13.46 -12.69 9.11
N PHE A 21 13.76 -12.05 7.99
CA PHE A 21 13.74 -10.58 7.88
C PHE A 21 12.38 -9.99 8.25
N TRP A 22 11.27 -10.53 7.72
CA TRP A 22 9.92 -10.06 8.03
C TRP A 22 9.56 -10.23 9.51
N LYS A 23 9.87 -11.39 10.11
CA LYS A 23 9.64 -11.65 11.54
C LYS A 23 10.42 -10.68 12.42
N LYS A 24 11.71 -10.47 12.09
CA LYS A 24 12.55 -9.53 12.82
C LYS A 24 12.03 -8.10 12.72
N ASN A 25 11.69 -7.63 11.51
CA ASN A 25 11.15 -6.28 11.31
C ASN A 25 9.82 -6.06 12.05
N ALA A 26 8.95 -7.06 12.07
CA ALA A 26 7.70 -6.96 12.80
C ALA A 26 7.96 -6.84 14.33
N ALA A 27 8.88 -7.65 14.87
CA ALA A 27 9.25 -7.56 16.28
C ALA A 27 9.86 -6.20 16.63
N ASP A 28 10.84 -5.73 15.86
CA ASP A 28 11.51 -4.43 16.06
C ASP A 28 10.49 -3.27 15.94
N THR A 29 9.55 -3.35 14.99
CA THR A 29 8.51 -2.35 14.77
C THR A 29 7.52 -2.29 15.96
N ALA A 30 7.17 -3.45 16.51
CA ALA A 30 6.32 -3.53 17.69
C ALA A 30 7.03 -3.01 18.95
N GLU A 31 8.31 -3.32 19.13
CA GLU A 31 9.13 -2.89 20.27
C GLU A 31 9.20 -1.35 20.39
N VAL A 32 9.28 -0.64 19.26
CA VAL A 32 9.26 0.83 19.25
C VAL A 32 7.85 1.43 19.34
N GLY A 33 6.82 0.60 19.56
CA GLY A 33 5.45 1.05 19.78
C GLY A 33 4.73 1.55 18.52
N CYS A 34 5.10 1.07 17.33
CA CYS A 34 4.34 1.35 16.12
C CYS A 34 3.02 0.58 16.10
N LYS A 35 2.03 1.13 15.38
CA LYS A 35 0.76 0.48 15.07
C LYS A 35 0.82 -0.27 13.73
N TRP A 36 1.58 0.29 12.78
CA TRP A 36 1.64 -0.18 11.40
C TRP A 36 3.04 -0.64 11.01
N ILE A 37 3.11 -1.75 10.27
CA ILE A 37 4.25 -2.12 9.44
C ILE A 37 3.80 -2.08 7.97
N VAL A 38 4.49 -1.30 7.15
CA VAL A 38 4.06 -1.00 5.79
C VAL A 38 5.10 -1.49 4.80
N GLN A 39 4.70 -2.41 3.91
CA GLN A 39 5.50 -2.76 2.73
C GLN A 39 5.49 -1.57 1.77
N ALA A 40 6.61 -0.89 1.63
CA ALA A 40 6.78 0.17 0.65
C ALA A 40 7.49 -0.38 -0.60
N GLY A 41 6.83 -0.21 -1.74
CA GLY A 41 7.38 -0.59 -3.03
C GLY A 41 6.85 -1.91 -3.59
N TYR A 42 6.54 -1.84 -4.86
CA TYR A 42 6.12 -2.95 -5.70
C TYR A 42 7.35 -3.56 -6.38
N PRO A 43 7.57 -4.87 -6.30
CA PRO A 43 8.76 -5.50 -6.88
C PRO A 43 8.60 -5.70 -8.40
N SER A 44 8.44 -4.61 -9.16
CA SER A 44 8.15 -4.62 -10.60
C SER A 44 9.15 -5.43 -11.43
N LYS A 45 10.40 -5.57 -10.96
CA LYS A 45 11.42 -6.40 -11.61
C LYS A 45 11.11 -7.90 -11.52
N ASP A 46 10.43 -8.33 -10.48
CA ASP A 46 10.13 -9.74 -10.20
C ASP A 46 8.74 -10.15 -10.71
N ILE A 47 7.87 -9.16 -10.97
CA ILE A 47 6.50 -9.39 -11.45
C ILE A 47 6.48 -9.38 -12.97
N LYS A 48 6.15 -10.53 -13.58
CA LYS A 48 6.06 -10.72 -15.03
C LYS A 48 4.69 -11.21 -15.50
N SER A 49 3.85 -11.65 -14.58
CA SER A 49 2.53 -12.23 -14.87
C SER A 49 1.54 -11.95 -13.74
N LEU A 50 0.24 -12.11 -14.00
CA LEU A 50 -0.77 -12.07 -12.95
C LEU A 50 -0.60 -13.19 -11.93
N SER A 51 0.06 -14.29 -12.28
CA SER A 51 0.42 -15.35 -11.33
C SER A 51 1.43 -14.83 -10.29
N ASP A 52 2.40 -14.00 -10.72
CA ASP A 52 3.37 -13.38 -9.78
C ASP A 52 2.66 -12.37 -8.86
N VAL A 53 1.69 -11.61 -9.39
CA VAL A 53 0.88 -10.68 -8.57
C VAL A 53 0.10 -11.44 -7.50
N LYS A 54 -0.50 -12.58 -7.82
CA LYS A 54 -1.22 -13.42 -6.85
C LYS A 54 -0.26 -14.00 -5.80
N ARG A 55 0.92 -14.44 -6.21
CA ARG A 55 1.97 -14.91 -5.29
C ARG A 55 2.43 -13.79 -4.34
N LEU A 56 2.50 -12.53 -4.83
CA LEU A 56 2.77 -11.38 -3.99
C LEU A 56 1.61 -11.11 -3.00
N ALA A 57 0.36 -11.28 -3.43
CA ALA A 57 -0.80 -11.17 -2.54
C ALA A 57 -0.78 -12.24 -1.44
N ASP A 58 -0.41 -13.48 -1.76
CA ASP A 58 -0.21 -14.55 -0.76
C ASP A 58 0.93 -14.21 0.21
N GLN A 59 2.02 -13.62 -0.28
CA GLN A 59 3.09 -13.09 0.56
C GLN A 59 2.57 -12.01 1.51
N PHE A 60 1.74 -11.09 1.04
CA PHE A 60 1.14 -10.04 1.88
C PHE A 60 0.22 -10.60 2.95
N ASN A 61 -0.58 -11.63 2.64
CA ASN A 61 -1.39 -12.33 3.64
C ASN A 61 -0.50 -12.87 4.76
N LYS A 62 0.62 -13.52 4.41
CA LYS A 62 1.58 -14.05 5.40
C LYS A 62 2.29 -12.93 6.18
N CYS A 63 2.63 -11.81 5.53
CA CYS A 63 3.15 -10.63 6.23
C CYS A 63 2.12 -10.07 7.23
N GLY A 64 0.84 -10.06 6.85
CA GLY A 64 -0.27 -9.68 7.72
C GLY A 64 -0.42 -10.59 8.94
N GLU A 65 -0.27 -11.91 8.77
CA GLU A 65 -0.25 -12.86 9.89
C GLU A 65 0.92 -12.59 10.87
N ILE A 66 2.13 -12.36 10.32
CA ILE A 66 3.32 -12.02 11.11
C ILE A 66 3.11 -10.70 11.87
N ALA A 67 2.57 -9.67 11.20
CA ALA A 67 2.27 -8.39 11.82
C ALA A 67 1.27 -8.56 12.97
N LYS A 68 0.16 -9.24 12.72
CA LYS A 68 -0.89 -9.50 13.72
C LYS A 68 -0.37 -10.28 14.93
N ALA A 69 0.52 -11.24 14.74
CA ALA A 69 1.14 -11.99 15.82
C ALA A 69 2.03 -11.11 16.74
N ASN A 70 2.49 -9.95 16.23
CA ASN A 70 3.26 -8.94 16.97
C ASN A 70 2.40 -7.74 17.43
N GLY A 71 1.07 -7.82 17.33
CA GLY A 71 0.18 -6.72 17.72
C GLY A 71 0.17 -5.53 16.74
N LEU A 72 0.70 -5.72 15.53
CA LEU A 72 0.74 -4.74 14.46
C LEU A 72 -0.36 -4.97 13.42
N ARG A 73 -0.57 -3.96 12.58
CA ARG A 73 -1.34 -4.06 11.33
C ARG A 73 -0.41 -3.96 10.14
N PHE A 74 -0.68 -4.75 9.11
CA PHE A 74 0.07 -4.71 7.85
C PHE A 74 -0.64 -3.86 6.81
N ALA A 75 0.13 -3.03 6.10
CA ALA A 75 -0.34 -2.30 4.93
C ALA A 75 0.64 -2.41 3.77
N PHE A 76 0.11 -2.38 2.55
CA PHE A 76 0.89 -2.17 1.34
C PHE A 76 0.75 -0.72 0.86
N HIS A 77 1.88 -0.06 0.60
CA HIS A 77 1.95 1.31 0.08
C HIS A 77 2.19 1.28 -1.43
N ASN A 78 1.25 1.84 -2.19
CA ASN A 78 1.30 1.85 -3.65
C ASN A 78 2.28 2.90 -4.22
N HIS A 79 2.78 2.56 -5.41
CA HIS A 79 3.43 3.49 -6.34
C HIS A 79 2.66 3.47 -7.67
N VAL A 80 3.25 4.05 -8.73
CA VAL A 80 2.62 4.11 -10.05
C VAL A 80 2.70 2.78 -10.81
N ASP A 81 3.72 1.95 -10.53
CA ASP A 81 4.02 0.75 -11.31
C ASP A 81 2.89 -0.28 -11.28
N GLU A 82 2.23 -0.48 -10.14
CA GLU A 82 1.14 -1.44 -9.99
C GLU A 82 -0.19 -1.03 -10.65
N PHE A 83 -0.25 0.19 -11.20
CA PHE A 83 -1.39 0.67 -11.99
C PHE A 83 -1.19 0.49 -13.49
N HIS A 84 -0.02 0.05 -13.95
CA HIS A 84 0.20 -0.32 -15.33
C HIS A 84 -0.43 -1.69 -15.63
N GLU A 85 -1.22 -1.74 -16.69
CA GLU A 85 -1.91 -2.97 -17.08
C GLU A 85 -0.93 -4.13 -17.35
N LEU A 86 -1.25 -5.31 -16.80
CA LEU A 86 -0.54 -6.56 -17.01
C LEU A 86 -1.56 -7.64 -17.36
N GLU A 87 -1.40 -8.27 -18.52
CA GLU A 87 -2.31 -9.32 -19.01
C GLU A 87 -3.81 -8.91 -18.95
N GLY A 88 -4.11 -7.65 -19.30
CA GLY A 88 -5.47 -7.12 -19.36
C GLY A 88 -6.08 -6.76 -18.00
N LYS A 89 -5.29 -6.71 -16.92
CA LYS A 89 -5.75 -6.31 -15.58
C LYS A 89 -4.78 -5.34 -14.92
N ILE A 90 -5.28 -4.59 -13.96
CA ILE A 90 -4.48 -3.72 -13.10
C ILE A 90 -3.95 -4.55 -11.92
N PRO A 91 -2.62 -4.68 -11.76
CA PRO A 91 -2.01 -5.45 -10.67
C PRO A 91 -2.51 -5.05 -9.28
N PHE A 92 -2.72 -3.76 -9.04
CA PHE A 92 -3.23 -3.26 -7.76
C PHE A 92 -4.62 -3.83 -7.44
N ASP A 93 -5.54 -3.90 -8.43
CA ASP A 93 -6.86 -4.52 -8.26
C ASP A 93 -6.70 -6.01 -7.91
N VAL A 94 -5.83 -6.72 -8.63
CA VAL A 94 -5.58 -8.15 -8.39
C VAL A 94 -5.02 -8.39 -6.98
N MET A 95 -4.12 -7.52 -6.47
CA MET A 95 -3.63 -7.62 -5.10
C MET A 95 -4.76 -7.42 -4.08
N ILE A 96 -5.61 -6.41 -4.28
CA ILE A 96 -6.75 -6.15 -3.38
C ILE A 96 -7.70 -7.35 -3.33
N GLU A 97 -8.02 -7.92 -4.49
CA GLU A 97 -8.97 -9.02 -4.63
C GLU A 97 -8.45 -10.36 -4.07
N ASN A 98 -7.13 -10.55 -4.02
CA ASN A 98 -6.50 -11.80 -3.57
C ASN A 98 -5.87 -11.70 -2.17
N THR A 99 -6.12 -10.62 -1.42
CA THR A 99 -5.65 -10.46 -0.03
C THR A 99 -6.79 -10.49 0.97
N ASP A 100 -6.57 -11.12 2.12
CA ASP A 100 -7.51 -11.17 3.23
C ASP A 100 -7.66 -9.77 3.86
N LYS A 101 -8.89 -9.25 3.90
CA LYS A 101 -9.21 -7.93 4.45
C LYS A 101 -8.96 -7.81 5.96
N GLY A 102 -8.90 -8.92 6.68
CA GLY A 102 -8.59 -8.96 8.12
C GLY A 102 -7.08 -8.98 8.41
N LEU A 103 -6.25 -9.16 7.38
CA LEU A 103 -4.80 -9.23 7.48
C LEU A 103 -4.10 -8.09 6.76
N VAL A 104 -4.62 -7.67 5.60
CA VAL A 104 -3.98 -6.72 4.70
C VAL A 104 -4.87 -5.51 4.48
N THR A 105 -4.36 -4.32 4.73
CA THR A 105 -4.92 -3.06 4.24
C THR A 105 -3.98 -2.43 3.23
N PHE A 106 -4.45 -1.39 2.54
CA PHE A 106 -3.64 -0.65 1.58
C PHE A 106 -3.45 0.79 2.06
N GLN A 107 -2.21 1.25 2.03
CA GLN A 107 -1.89 2.65 2.26
C GLN A 107 -1.90 3.36 0.91
N ILE A 108 -2.95 4.15 0.63
CA ILE A 108 -3.02 4.92 -0.61
C ILE A 108 -1.95 6.03 -0.55
N ASP A 109 -0.96 6.01 -1.48
CA ASP A 109 -0.25 7.21 -1.90
C ASP A 109 -1.08 7.92 -2.95
N THR A 110 -1.61 9.07 -2.58
CA THR A 110 -2.59 9.79 -3.39
C THR A 110 -2.01 10.32 -4.70
N ALA A 111 -0.75 10.79 -4.70
CA ALA A 111 -0.09 11.26 -5.90
C ALA A 111 0.22 10.12 -6.87
N GLN A 112 0.74 9.00 -6.35
CA GLN A 112 1.09 7.84 -7.19
C GLN A 112 -0.13 7.22 -7.86
N LEU A 113 -1.26 7.16 -7.14
CA LEU A 113 -2.52 6.66 -7.69
C LEU A 113 -3.05 7.58 -8.81
N VAL A 114 -2.97 8.91 -8.60
CA VAL A 114 -3.37 9.89 -9.64
C VAL A 114 -2.45 9.81 -10.86
N TYR A 115 -1.14 9.62 -10.68
CA TYR A 115 -0.21 9.38 -11.78
C TYR A 115 -0.47 8.07 -12.51
N GLY A 116 -1.01 7.06 -11.84
CA GLY A 116 -1.53 5.84 -12.45
C GLY A 116 -2.81 6.04 -13.27
N GLY A 117 -3.36 7.27 -13.31
CA GLY A 117 -4.56 7.61 -14.09
C GLY A 117 -5.88 7.39 -13.35
N PHE A 118 -5.85 7.20 -12.03
CA PHE A 118 -7.04 6.91 -11.24
C PHE A 118 -7.39 8.02 -10.25
N LYS A 119 -8.65 8.05 -9.80
CA LYS A 119 -9.10 8.93 -8.73
C LYS A 119 -9.16 8.16 -7.41
N CYS A 120 -8.59 8.72 -6.35
CA CYS A 120 -8.51 8.05 -5.05
C CYS A 120 -9.88 7.65 -4.48
N HIS A 121 -10.88 8.54 -4.58
CA HIS A 121 -12.23 8.27 -4.09
C HIS A 121 -12.94 7.16 -4.87
N ASP A 122 -12.62 6.97 -6.17
CA ASP A 122 -13.20 5.88 -6.98
C ASP A 122 -12.66 4.51 -6.51
N TYR A 123 -11.37 4.44 -6.15
CA TYR A 123 -10.80 3.22 -5.56
C TYR A 123 -11.42 2.89 -4.21
N VAL A 124 -11.60 3.88 -3.33
CA VAL A 124 -12.29 3.69 -2.05
C VAL A 124 -13.72 3.20 -2.27
N ASN A 125 -14.42 3.78 -3.25
CA ASN A 125 -15.79 3.36 -3.58
C ASN A 125 -15.88 1.93 -4.11
N ARG A 126 -14.87 1.50 -4.87
CA ARG A 126 -14.80 0.14 -5.44
C ARG A 126 -14.45 -0.91 -4.38
N TYR A 127 -13.55 -0.57 -3.45
CA TYR A 127 -13.00 -1.49 -2.45
C TYR A 127 -13.18 -0.95 -1.01
N PRO A 128 -14.43 -0.84 -0.51
CA PRO A 128 -14.69 -0.27 0.81
C PRO A 128 -14.01 -1.06 1.92
N GLY A 129 -13.50 -0.34 2.93
CA GLY A 129 -12.83 -0.92 4.10
C GLY A 129 -11.41 -1.46 3.83
N ARG A 130 -10.85 -1.19 2.65
CA ARG A 130 -9.51 -1.71 2.29
C ARG A 130 -8.39 -0.67 2.47
N PHE A 131 -8.70 0.59 2.84
CA PHE A 131 -7.75 1.70 2.83
C PHE A 131 -7.69 2.41 4.19
N ALA A 132 -7.35 1.66 5.24
CA ALA A 132 -7.33 2.17 6.61
C ALA A 132 -6.16 3.13 6.89
N ASN A 133 -5.20 3.23 6.00
CA ASN A 133 -4.02 4.08 6.11
C ASN A 133 -3.84 4.89 4.84
N TRP A 134 -3.58 6.21 4.96
CA TRP A 134 -3.37 7.06 3.79
C TRP A 134 -2.03 7.76 3.85
N HIS A 135 -1.34 7.84 2.71
CA HIS A 135 -0.16 8.64 2.46
C HIS A 135 -0.57 9.82 1.56
N LEU A 136 -0.88 10.94 2.20
CA LEU A 136 -1.39 12.13 1.53
C LEU A 136 -0.22 12.91 0.91
N LYS A 137 -0.18 12.89 -0.39
CA LYS A 137 0.81 13.54 -1.22
C LYS A 137 0.12 14.20 -2.40
N ASP A 138 0.37 15.47 -2.66
CA ASP A 138 -0.23 16.13 -3.79
C ASP A 138 0.65 16.00 -5.04
N ALA A 139 0.01 15.89 -6.17
CA ALA A 139 0.62 15.63 -7.47
C ALA A 139 0.70 16.91 -8.29
N ASN A 140 1.84 17.18 -8.92
CA ASN A 140 1.95 18.25 -9.89
C ASN A 140 1.10 17.98 -11.13
N ALA A 141 0.54 19.02 -11.72
CA ALA A 141 -0.28 18.93 -12.95
C ALA A 141 0.49 18.45 -14.18
N ASP A 142 1.81 18.57 -14.16
CA ASP A 142 2.69 18.12 -15.26
C ASP A 142 3.01 16.61 -15.19
N GLY A 143 2.45 15.89 -14.21
CA GLY A 143 2.67 14.47 -14.01
C GLY A 143 4.03 14.12 -13.39
N LYS A 144 4.76 15.10 -12.83
CA LYS A 144 6.11 14.89 -12.29
C LYS A 144 6.25 15.44 -10.87
N GLY A 145 6.67 14.56 -9.97
CA GLY A 145 6.97 14.92 -8.59
C GLY A 145 5.73 15.33 -7.79
N SER A 146 5.94 15.98 -6.66
CA SER A 146 4.89 16.39 -5.73
C SER A 146 4.95 17.89 -5.46
N THR A 147 3.85 18.43 -4.96
CA THR A 147 3.73 19.84 -4.56
C THR A 147 3.13 19.93 -3.16
N GLU A 148 3.01 21.16 -2.65
CA GLU A 148 2.32 21.43 -1.40
C GLU A 148 0.87 20.95 -1.48
N MET A 149 0.38 20.37 -0.39
CA MET A 149 -0.96 19.83 -0.31
C MET A 149 -2.02 20.90 -0.57
N GLY A 150 -2.87 20.65 -1.55
CA GLY A 150 -3.91 21.58 -2.02
C GLY A 150 -3.46 22.51 -3.16
N ALA A 151 -2.19 22.48 -3.58
CA ALA A 151 -1.68 23.22 -4.73
C ALA A 151 -1.61 22.38 -6.02
N GLY A 152 -1.82 21.07 -5.93
CA GLY A 152 -1.76 20.14 -7.04
C GLY A 152 -3.11 19.71 -7.58
N ILE A 153 -3.16 18.49 -8.10
CA ILE A 153 -4.33 17.94 -8.82
C ILE A 153 -5.07 16.84 -8.06
N VAL A 154 -4.65 16.50 -6.86
CA VAL A 154 -5.34 15.48 -6.04
C VAL A 154 -6.63 16.07 -5.46
N ASP A 155 -7.76 15.44 -5.73
CA ASP A 155 -9.05 15.85 -5.15
C ASP A 155 -9.20 15.33 -3.72
N PHE A 156 -8.53 15.99 -2.78
CA PHE A 156 -8.60 15.64 -1.35
C PHE A 156 -10.01 15.79 -0.78
N LYS A 157 -10.80 16.76 -1.28
CA LYS A 157 -12.17 16.97 -0.80
C LYS A 157 -13.03 15.73 -1.05
N SER A 158 -13.02 15.20 -2.27
CA SER A 158 -13.75 13.98 -2.62
C SER A 158 -13.19 12.75 -1.91
N LEU A 159 -11.87 12.70 -1.69
CA LEU A 159 -11.24 11.60 -0.95
C LEU A 159 -11.67 11.59 0.51
N PHE A 160 -11.60 12.73 1.22
CA PHE A 160 -12.03 12.80 2.63
C PHE A 160 -13.53 12.60 2.81
N ALA A 161 -14.35 12.90 1.80
CA ALA A 161 -15.78 12.61 1.84
C ALA A 161 -16.11 11.10 1.92
N VAL A 162 -15.17 10.24 1.54
CA VAL A 162 -15.31 8.77 1.60
C VAL A 162 -14.41 8.12 2.66
N ALA A 163 -13.85 8.90 3.60
CA ALA A 163 -12.93 8.42 4.61
C ALA A 163 -13.51 7.30 5.50
N GLU A 164 -14.77 7.45 5.93
CA GLU A 164 -15.48 6.43 6.70
C GLU A 164 -15.64 5.14 5.90
N LYS A 165 -16.00 5.26 4.63
CA LYS A 165 -16.14 4.11 3.72
C LYS A 165 -14.81 3.41 3.45
N ALA A 166 -13.70 4.15 3.45
CA ALA A 166 -12.35 3.60 3.36
C ALA A 166 -11.97 2.77 4.58
N GLY A 167 -12.61 3.03 5.73
CA GLY A 167 -12.20 2.55 7.04
C GLY A 167 -10.94 3.27 7.53
N LEU A 168 -10.78 4.56 7.19
CA LEU A 168 -9.60 5.35 7.54
C LEU A 168 -9.38 5.40 9.05
N GLU A 169 -8.15 5.07 9.47
CA GLU A 169 -7.72 5.13 10.86
C GLU A 169 -6.56 6.11 11.07
N ASP A 170 -5.61 6.12 10.15
CA ASP A 170 -4.42 6.96 10.23
C ASP A 170 -4.04 7.51 8.84
N TYR A 171 -3.42 8.70 8.82
CA TYR A 171 -2.83 9.25 7.60
C TYR A 171 -1.51 9.94 7.87
N PHE A 172 -0.68 10.02 6.84
CA PHE A 172 0.62 10.70 6.84
C PHE A 172 0.62 11.75 5.73
N ILE A 173 1.22 12.89 6.01
CA ILE A 173 1.40 13.95 5.00
C ILE A 173 2.84 13.93 4.54
N ASP A 174 3.06 13.73 3.23
CA ASP A 174 4.38 13.83 2.58
C ASP A 174 4.43 15.07 1.70
N CYS A 175 5.21 16.06 2.14
CA CYS A 175 5.50 17.28 1.39
C CYS A 175 6.99 17.32 1.09
N ARG A 176 7.41 16.77 -0.02
CA ARG A 176 8.78 16.91 -0.51
C ARG A 176 8.86 18.10 -1.47
N LYS A 177 9.75 19.01 -1.17
CA LYS A 177 10.16 20.09 -2.09
C LYS A 177 11.13 19.56 -3.15
#